data_257fdcb74c9aa6d05136f2aa574f700f
#
_entry.id   257fdcb74c9aa6d05136f2aa574f700f
#
_cell.length_a   1.000
_cell.length_b   1.000
_cell.length_c   1.000
_cell.angle_alpha   90.00
_cell.angle_beta   90.00
_cell.angle_gamma   90.00
#
_symmetry.space_group_name_H-M   'P 1'
#
loop_
_entity.id
_entity.type
_entity.pdbx_description
1 polymer ?
#
loop_
_entity_poly.entity_id
_entity_poly.type
_entity_poly.pdbx_seq_one_letter_code
_entity_poly.pdbx_strand_id
1 'polypeptide(L)'
;GDMTKAEITSALISHFSLTEEDCAIRTRSGSLTQLSDRIGWCVQWLRRAEFIEIVTRATYRITPIGLKYLSTHSKLRQSDLMKYPAFAAYASSKNTSTHTTSTTSPTDNPHISELTPTEQLEQAHETISNDLAADLLSKVMEQTPAFFEHLVVDLLVKMGYGGSNSDAAQVTQLTNDEGIDGIIYEDKLGLDKIYLQAKRWTNPVGRPVIQQFAGALVGQNATKGVFITTSTYSKEARNYVAGLHQKIVLIDGSELAKYMIEYNVGVSVKKVYEVKRIDNDYFEE
;
A
#
# COMPACT_ATOMS: atom_id res chain seq x y z
N GLY A 1 -28.02 -26.46 -10.49
CA GLY A 1 -26.97 -27.40 -10.92
C GLY A 1 -25.68 -27.13 -10.15
N ASP A 2 -24.73 -28.02 -10.27
CA ASP A 2 -23.42 -27.86 -9.67
C ASP A 2 -22.61 -26.86 -10.51
N MET A 3 -21.83 -26.00 -9.86
CA MET A 3 -20.99 -25.01 -10.53
C MET A 3 -19.59 -25.01 -9.93
N THR A 4 -18.59 -24.98 -10.80
CA THR A 4 -17.20 -24.77 -10.39
C THR A 4 -16.93 -23.30 -10.05
N LYS A 5 -15.87 -23.04 -9.31
CA LYS A 5 -15.45 -21.65 -9.03
C LYS A 5 -15.18 -20.85 -10.31
N ALA A 6 -14.66 -21.50 -11.36
CA ALA A 6 -14.39 -20.86 -12.65
C ALA A 6 -15.71 -20.44 -13.34
N GLU A 7 -16.71 -21.34 -13.38
CA GLU A 7 -18.03 -21.05 -13.95
C GLU A 7 -18.76 -19.93 -13.17
N ILE A 8 -18.67 -19.94 -11.82
CA ILE A 8 -19.19 -18.85 -11.00
C ILE A 8 -18.52 -17.52 -11.37
N THR A 9 -17.21 -17.51 -11.50
CA THR A 9 -16.46 -16.31 -11.89
C THR A 9 -16.90 -15.79 -13.24
N SER A 10 -16.98 -16.68 -14.26
CA SER A 10 -17.42 -16.32 -15.60
C SER A 10 -18.86 -15.79 -15.63
N ALA A 11 -19.75 -16.42 -14.85
CA ALA A 11 -21.13 -15.99 -14.74
C ALA A 11 -21.24 -14.59 -14.10
N LEU A 12 -20.44 -14.30 -13.07
CA LEU A 12 -20.41 -12.99 -12.43
C LEU A 12 -19.84 -11.90 -13.36
N ILE A 13 -18.76 -12.20 -14.06
CA ILE A 13 -18.19 -11.27 -15.07
C ILE A 13 -19.24 -10.90 -16.11
N SER A 14 -19.96 -11.88 -16.63
CA SER A 14 -21.04 -11.66 -17.61
C SER A 14 -22.21 -10.88 -16.99
N HIS A 15 -22.65 -11.27 -15.80
CA HIS A 15 -23.83 -10.66 -15.13
C HIS A 15 -23.61 -9.18 -14.79
N PHE A 16 -22.40 -8.83 -14.32
CA PHE A 16 -22.05 -7.44 -13.96
C PHE A 16 -21.38 -6.68 -15.11
N SER A 17 -21.22 -7.30 -16.28
CA SER A 17 -20.55 -6.71 -17.45
C SER A 17 -19.16 -6.15 -17.11
N LEU A 18 -18.40 -6.92 -16.29
CA LEU A 18 -17.06 -6.50 -15.88
C LEU A 18 -16.09 -6.49 -17.04
N THR A 19 -15.28 -5.44 -17.14
CA THR A 19 -14.23 -5.29 -18.15
C THR A 19 -12.98 -6.12 -17.77
N GLU A 20 -12.06 -6.29 -18.72
CA GLU A 20 -10.76 -6.90 -18.43
C GLU A 20 -9.97 -6.10 -17.38
N GLU A 21 -10.09 -4.78 -17.42
CA GLU A 21 -9.46 -3.88 -16.43
C GLU A 21 -10.01 -4.12 -15.03
N ASP A 22 -11.35 -4.24 -14.87
CA ASP A 22 -11.99 -4.57 -13.59
C ASP A 22 -11.52 -5.91 -13.04
N CYS A 23 -11.39 -6.92 -13.92
CA CYS A 23 -10.93 -8.25 -13.55
C CYS A 23 -9.44 -8.30 -13.20
N ALA A 24 -8.64 -7.38 -13.75
CA ALA A 24 -7.19 -7.30 -13.50
C ALA A 24 -6.82 -6.58 -12.19
N ILE A 25 -7.76 -5.85 -11.56
CA ILE A 25 -7.50 -5.15 -10.30
C ILE A 25 -7.02 -6.15 -9.25
N ARG A 26 -5.82 -5.93 -8.73
CA ARG A 26 -5.20 -6.81 -7.72
C ARG A 26 -5.45 -6.29 -6.30
N THR A 27 -5.43 -7.21 -5.35
CA THR A 27 -5.27 -6.87 -3.93
C THR A 27 -3.91 -6.19 -3.72
N ARG A 28 -3.77 -5.45 -2.65
CA ARG A 28 -2.51 -4.73 -2.33
C ARG A 28 -1.31 -5.68 -2.20
N SER A 29 -1.51 -6.88 -1.71
CA SER A 29 -0.48 -7.93 -1.67
C SER A 29 -0.05 -8.42 -3.06
N GLY A 30 -0.81 -8.10 -4.11
CA GLY A 30 -0.56 -8.52 -5.48
C GLY A 30 -0.77 -10.01 -5.75
N SER A 31 -1.08 -10.80 -4.72
CA SER A 31 -1.18 -12.26 -4.82
C SER A 31 -2.45 -12.75 -5.53
N LEU A 32 -3.54 -12.01 -5.42
CA LEU A 32 -4.84 -12.32 -6.00
C LEU A 32 -5.46 -11.10 -6.68
N THR A 33 -6.45 -11.32 -7.56
CA THR A 33 -7.32 -10.24 -7.99
C THR A 33 -8.39 -9.98 -6.94
N GLN A 34 -8.86 -8.72 -6.82
CA GLN A 34 -9.94 -8.35 -5.91
C GLN A 34 -11.21 -9.19 -6.18
N LEU A 35 -11.53 -9.42 -7.45
CA LEU A 35 -12.66 -10.26 -7.84
C LEU A 35 -12.52 -11.68 -7.27
N SER A 36 -11.35 -12.31 -7.43
CA SER A 36 -11.09 -13.66 -6.92
C SER A 36 -11.15 -13.73 -5.40
N ASP A 37 -10.65 -12.71 -4.69
CA ASP A 37 -10.71 -12.62 -3.22
C ASP A 37 -12.17 -12.49 -2.76
N ARG A 38 -12.94 -11.56 -3.32
CA ARG A 38 -14.35 -11.35 -3.00
C ARG A 38 -15.19 -12.61 -3.25
N ILE A 39 -15.00 -13.27 -4.39
CA ILE A 39 -15.67 -14.55 -4.67
C ILE A 39 -15.30 -15.60 -3.61
N GLY A 40 -14.02 -15.69 -3.24
CA GLY A 40 -13.55 -16.60 -2.20
C GLY A 40 -14.24 -16.38 -0.86
N TRP A 41 -14.37 -15.14 -0.43
CA TRP A 41 -15.08 -14.79 0.82
C TRP A 41 -16.58 -15.03 0.73
N CYS A 42 -17.24 -14.66 -0.39
CA CYS A 42 -18.66 -14.94 -0.60
C CYS A 42 -18.97 -16.44 -0.52
N VAL A 43 -18.16 -17.27 -1.19
CA VAL A 43 -18.29 -18.74 -1.15
C VAL A 43 -18.14 -19.26 0.30
N GLN A 44 -17.16 -18.76 1.04
CA GLN A 44 -16.97 -19.14 2.44
C GLN A 44 -18.16 -18.78 3.31
N TRP A 45 -18.72 -17.57 3.17
CA TRP A 45 -19.85 -17.11 3.95
C TRP A 45 -21.12 -17.88 3.62
N LEU A 46 -21.41 -18.10 2.33
CA LEU A 46 -22.56 -18.87 1.88
C LEU A 46 -22.49 -20.32 2.38
N ARG A 47 -21.32 -20.93 2.36
CA ARG A 47 -21.11 -22.28 2.90
C ARG A 47 -21.34 -22.33 4.41
N ARG A 48 -20.85 -21.36 5.18
CA ARG A 48 -21.05 -21.30 6.62
C ARG A 48 -22.48 -21.03 7.02
N ALA A 49 -23.24 -20.34 6.16
CA ALA A 49 -24.67 -20.14 6.32
C ALA A 49 -25.50 -21.34 5.80
N GLU A 50 -24.83 -22.41 5.33
CA GLU A 50 -25.47 -23.61 4.76
C GLU A 50 -26.32 -23.32 3.50
N PHE A 51 -26.03 -22.21 2.79
CA PHE A 51 -26.71 -21.87 1.55
C PHE A 51 -26.17 -22.63 0.34
N ILE A 52 -24.90 -23.01 0.41
CA ILE A 52 -24.22 -23.86 -0.58
C ILE A 52 -23.43 -24.96 0.14
N GLU A 53 -23.27 -26.08 -0.55
CA GLU A 53 -22.42 -27.20 -0.11
C GLU A 53 -21.30 -27.47 -1.14
N ILE A 54 -20.22 -28.11 -0.68
CA ILE A 54 -19.14 -28.57 -1.55
C ILE A 54 -19.50 -29.97 -2.02
N VAL A 55 -19.60 -30.15 -3.35
CA VAL A 55 -19.86 -31.47 -3.97
C VAL A 55 -18.55 -32.17 -4.26
N THR A 56 -17.60 -31.48 -4.89
CA THR A 56 -16.23 -31.90 -5.13
C THR A 56 -15.31 -30.70 -5.02
N ARG A 57 -13.99 -30.90 -5.22
CA ARG A 57 -13.00 -29.81 -5.17
C ARG A 57 -13.45 -28.63 -6.06
N ALA A 58 -13.56 -27.45 -5.45
CA ALA A 58 -13.96 -26.20 -6.09
C ALA A 58 -15.32 -26.24 -6.84
N THR A 59 -16.17 -27.25 -6.55
CA THR A 59 -17.51 -27.39 -7.13
C THR A 59 -18.55 -27.24 -6.01
N TYR A 60 -19.53 -26.40 -6.22
CA TYR A 60 -20.52 -26.00 -5.27
C TYR A 60 -21.92 -26.28 -5.77
N ARG A 61 -22.82 -26.59 -4.84
CA ARG A 61 -24.25 -26.79 -5.09
C ARG A 61 -25.04 -25.94 -4.14
N ILE A 62 -26.09 -25.30 -4.62
CA ILE A 62 -27.05 -24.59 -3.78
C ILE A 62 -27.90 -25.58 -2.99
N THR A 63 -28.06 -25.34 -1.69
CA THR A 63 -28.88 -26.15 -0.81
C THR A 63 -30.37 -25.75 -0.86
N PRO A 64 -31.28 -26.58 -0.30
CA PRO A 64 -32.68 -26.20 -0.13
C PRO A 64 -32.87 -24.89 0.66
N ILE A 65 -32.00 -24.63 1.64
CA ILE A 65 -32.02 -23.38 2.43
C ILE A 65 -31.68 -22.19 1.53
N GLY A 66 -30.64 -22.30 0.71
CA GLY A 66 -30.26 -21.26 -0.24
C GLY A 66 -31.35 -21.02 -1.29
N LEU A 67 -31.95 -22.08 -1.84
CA LEU A 67 -33.05 -21.96 -2.79
C LEU A 67 -34.28 -21.28 -2.18
N LYS A 68 -34.64 -21.62 -0.93
CA LYS A 68 -35.72 -20.98 -0.22
C LYS A 68 -35.48 -19.48 -0.01
N TYR A 69 -34.23 -19.08 0.30
CA TYR A 69 -33.87 -17.67 0.43
C TYR A 69 -34.06 -16.93 -0.90
N LEU A 70 -33.56 -17.47 -1.99
CA LEU A 70 -33.65 -16.87 -3.33
C LEU A 70 -35.10 -16.74 -3.83
N SER A 71 -35.99 -17.62 -3.41
CA SER A 71 -37.43 -17.53 -3.79
C SER A 71 -38.17 -16.33 -3.13
N THR A 72 -37.60 -15.78 -2.05
CA THR A 72 -38.23 -14.72 -1.26
C THR A 72 -37.45 -13.41 -1.27
N HIS A 73 -36.17 -13.42 -1.68
CA HIS A 73 -35.30 -12.26 -1.64
C HIS A 73 -34.50 -12.13 -2.94
N SER A 74 -34.46 -10.92 -3.50
CA SER A 74 -33.70 -10.62 -4.72
C SER A 74 -32.22 -10.27 -4.45
N LYS A 75 -31.85 -9.98 -3.21
CA LYS A 75 -30.50 -9.61 -2.79
C LYS A 75 -30.16 -10.29 -1.47
N LEU A 76 -28.87 -10.63 -1.30
CA LEU A 76 -28.33 -11.17 -0.07
C LEU A 76 -27.21 -10.27 0.43
N ARG A 77 -27.32 -9.81 1.67
CA ARG A 77 -26.27 -9.08 2.36
C ARG A 77 -25.64 -9.95 3.45
N GLN A 78 -24.44 -9.65 3.85
CA GLN A 78 -23.80 -10.34 4.97
C GLN A 78 -24.63 -10.26 6.26
N SER A 79 -25.34 -9.14 6.48
CA SER A 79 -26.25 -8.97 7.61
C SER A 79 -27.40 -9.99 7.62
N ASP A 80 -27.84 -10.43 6.45
CA ASP A 80 -28.92 -11.42 6.35
C ASP A 80 -28.44 -12.81 6.78
N LEU A 81 -27.16 -13.11 6.56
CA LEU A 81 -26.54 -14.37 6.98
C LEU A 81 -26.51 -14.52 8.50
N MET A 82 -26.46 -13.42 9.26
CA MET A 82 -26.49 -13.42 10.73
C MET A 82 -27.80 -14.03 11.31
N LYS A 83 -28.87 -14.06 10.52
CA LYS A 83 -30.15 -14.68 10.91
C LYS A 83 -30.08 -16.21 10.92
N TYR A 84 -29.01 -16.79 10.35
CA TYR A 84 -28.80 -18.24 10.27
C TYR A 84 -27.87 -18.71 11.39
N PRO A 85 -28.32 -19.68 12.23
CA PRO A 85 -27.58 -20.06 13.44
C PRO A 85 -26.15 -20.51 13.19
N ALA A 86 -25.91 -21.24 12.11
CA ALA A 86 -24.58 -21.74 11.75
C ALA A 86 -23.61 -20.58 11.43
N PHE A 87 -24.06 -19.55 10.72
CA PHE A 87 -23.26 -18.35 10.45
C PHE A 87 -23.11 -17.48 11.69
N ALA A 88 -24.16 -17.29 12.47
CA ALA A 88 -24.12 -16.52 13.71
C ALA A 88 -23.13 -17.12 14.72
N ALA A 89 -23.10 -18.45 14.88
CA ALA A 89 -22.12 -19.14 15.71
C ALA A 89 -20.69 -18.90 15.24
N TYR A 90 -20.45 -18.97 13.93
CA TYR A 90 -19.16 -18.64 13.35
C TYR A 90 -18.74 -17.17 13.61
N ALA A 91 -19.65 -16.23 13.43
CA ALA A 91 -19.37 -14.81 13.65
C ALA A 91 -19.09 -14.51 15.13
N SER A 92 -19.83 -15.17 16.05
CA SER A 92 -19.64 -15.02 17.50
C SER A 92 -18.32 -15.62 17.99
N SER A 93 -17.86 -16.72 17.41
CA SER A 93 -16.57 -17.34 17.78
C SER A 93 -15.36 -16.45 17.44
N LYS A 94 -15.51 -15.52 16.49
CA LYS A 94 -14.47 -14.52 16.17
C LYS A 94 -14.37 -13.41 17.23
N ASN A 95 -15.47 -13.06 17.91
CA ASN A 95 -15.48 -11.98 18.89
C ASN A 95 -14.89 -12.38 20.26
N THR A 96 -14.68 -13.66 20.52
CA THR A 96 -14.14 -14.14 21.80
C THR A 96 -12.63 -13.98 21.94
N SER A 97 -11.92 -13.56 20.91
CA SER A 97 -10.45 -13.41 20.90
C SER A 97 -9.95 -11.99 21.16
N THR A 98 -10.84 -11.02 21.44
CA THR A 98 -10.45 -9.65 21.77
C THR A 98 -11.00 -9.24 23.13
N HIS A 99 -10.35 -9.70 24.20
CA HIS A 99 -10.44 -9.02 25.48
C HIS A 99 -9.59 -7.75 25.41
N THR A 100 -10.24 -6.60 25.32
CA THR A 100 -9.78 -5.39 25.99
C THR A 100 -10.96 -4.47 26.26
N THR A 101 -11.16 -4.25 27.53
CA THR A 101 -12.04 -3.30 28.20
C THR A 101 -12.10 -1.94 27.50
N SER A 102 -13.27 -1.58 27.02
CA SER A 102 -13.69 -0.18 26.89
C SER A 102 -15.19 -0.11 27.14
N THR A 103 -15.52 0.37 28.32
CA THR A 103 -16.84 0.83 28.73
C THR A 103 -17.28 1.98 27.84
N THR A 104 -18.20 1.72 26.93
CA THR A 104 -19.10 2.73 26.37
C THR A 104 -20.39 2.07 25.88
N SER A 105 -21.48 2.76 26.10
CA SER A 105 -22.91 2.43 26.05
C SER A 105 -23.42 1.59 24.86
N PRO A 106 -24.54 0.83 25.04
CA PRO A 106 -25.06 -0.10 24.03
C PRO A 106 -25.99 0.62 23.05
N THR A 107 -25.45 1.23 22.02
CA THR A 107 -26.18 1.70 20.85
C THR A 107 -25.23 1.79 19.65
N ASP A 108 -24.61 0.65 19.28
CA ASP A 108 -24.01 0.54 17.97
C ASP A 108 -24.38 -0.82 17.39
N ASN A 109 -25.26 -0.78 16.36
CA ASN A 109 -25.35 -1.86 15.40
C ASN A 109 -23.93 -2.18 14.93
N PRO A 110 -23.51 -3.45 14.92
CA PRO A 110 -22.25 -3.80 14.28
C PRO A 110 -22.37 -3.33 12.83
N HIS A 111 -21.64 -2.29 12.46
CA HIS A 111 -21.42 -1.91 11.07
C HIS A 111 -20.80 -3.13 10.38
N ILE A 112 -21.67 -3.95 9.79
CA ILE A 112 -21.23 -5.04 8.93
C ILE A 112 -20.69 -4.35 7.69
N SER A 113 -19.39 -4.22 7.63
CA SER A 113 -18.65 -3.63 6.51
C SER A 113 -18.98 -4.43 5.24
N GLU A 114 -19.29 -3.74 4.14
CA GLU A 114 -19.44 -4.37 2.83
C GLU A 114 -18.09 -4.91 2.29
N LEU A 115 -16.99 -4.65 3.03
CA LEU A 115 -15.64 -5.07 2.70
C LEU A 115 -15.35 -6.49 3.19
N THR A 116 -14.58 -7.22 2.41
CA THR A 116 -14.04 -8.52 2.83
C THR A 116 -13.04 -8.35 3.99
N PRO A 117 -12.78 -9.39 4.79
CA PRO A 117 -11.74 -9.33 5.83
C PRO A 117 -10.35 -8.95 5.31
N THR A 118 -10.01 -9.33 4.08
CA THR A 118 -8.76 -8.92 3.43
C THR A 118 -8.76 -7.42 3.15
N GLU A 119 -9.84 -6.90 2.58
CA GLU A 119 -9.99 -5.46 2.30
C GLU A 119 -9.98 -4.63 3.60
N GLN A 120 -10.61 -5.13 4.67
CA GLN A 120 -10.55 -4.47 6.00
C GLN A 120 -9.13 -4.42 6.56
N LEU A 121 -8.37 -5.50 6.42
CA LEU A 121 -6.96 -5.55 6.84
C LEU A 121 -6.11 -4.56 6.04
N GLU A 122 -6.29 -4.52 4.72
CA GLU A 122 -5.59 -3.60 3.82
C GLU A 122 -5.93 -2.15 4.16
N GLN A 123 -7.20 -1.82 4.40
CA GLN A 123 -7.65 -0.49 4.79
C GLN A 123 -7.09 -0.07 6.16
N ALA A 124 -7.13 -0.98 7.14
CA ALA A 124 -6.55 -0.71 8.47
C ALA A 124 -5.04 -0.48 8.38
N HIS A 125 -4.33 -1.28 7.58
CA HIS A 125 -2.90 -1.11 7.34
C HIS A 125 -2.59 0.22 6.65
N GLU A 126 -3.40 0.61 5.66
CA GLU A 126 -3.25 1.90 4.97
C GLU A 126 -3.46 3.08 5.93
N THR A 127 -4.48 3.01 6.77
CA THR A 127 -4.73 4.04 7.80
C THR A 127 -3.52 4.17 8.73
N ILE A 128 -3.04 3.06 9.29
CA ILE A 128 -1.86 3.05 10.18
C ILE A 128 -0.63 3.61 9.46
N SER A 129 -0.42 3.26 8.19
CA SER A 129 0.73 3.72 7.40
C SER A 129 0.64 5.21 7.09
N ASN A 130 -0.55 5.74 6.81
CA ASN A 130 -0.77 7.16 6.55
C ASN A 130 -0.58 8.00 7.82
N ASP A 131 -1.10 7.54 8.96
CA ASP A 131 -0.90 8.19 10.25
C ASP A 131 0.59 8.21 10.61
N LEU A 132 1.28 7.07 10.47
CA LEU A 132 2.72 6.97 10.69
C LEU A 132 3.51 7.90 9.77
N ALA A 133 3.13 8.01 8.50
CA ALA A 133 3.77 8.91 7.53
C ALA A 133 3.63 10.39 7.95
N ALA A 134 2.45 10.78 8.43
CA ALA A 134 2.19 12.13 8.92
C ALA A 134 3.03 12.45 10.18
N ASP A 135 3.04 11.52 11.15
CA ASP A 135 3.84 11.65 12.37
C ASP A 135 5.35 11.73 12.07
N LEU A 136 5.80 10.89 11.13
CA LEU A 136 7.21 10.83 10.71
C LEU A 136 7.63 12.15 10.06
N LEU A 137 6.81 12.68 9.16
CA LEU A 137 7.06 13.97 8.52
C LEU A 137 7.09 15.11 9.54
N SER A 138 6.19 15.10 10.53
CA SER A 138 6.20 16.06 11.63
C SER A 138 7.52 15.98 12.41
N LYS A 139 7.98 14.77 12.73
CA LYS A 139 9.27 14.56 13.41
C LYS A 139 10.46 15.06 12.60
N VAL A 140 10.46 14.86 11.29
CA VAL A 140 11.49 15.42 10.39
C VAL A 140 11.47 16.95 10.39
N MET A 141 10.27 17.55 10.44
CA MET A 141 10.12 19.01 10.50
C MET A 141 10.61 19.64 11.83
N GLU A 142 10.64 18.89 12.92
CA GLU A 142 11.20 19.31 14.22
C GLU A 142 12.74 19.33 14.20
N GLN A 143 13.39 18.62 13.27
CA GLN A 143 14.84 18.50 13.21
C GLN A 143 15.51 19.70 12.52
N THR A 144 16.85 19.76 12.61
CA THR A 144 17.62 20.79 11.91
C THR A 144 17.69 20.55 10.40
N PRO A 145 17.94 21.58 9.57
CA PRO A 145 18.19 21.38 8.15
C PRO A 145 19.34 20.39 7.87
N ALA A 146 20.44 20.47 8.61
CA ALA A 146 21.56 19.53 8.47
C ALA A 146 21.17 18.09 8.77
N PHE A 147 20.32 17.85 9.76
CA PHE A 147 19.76 16.52 10.01
C PHE A 147 18.98 16.01 8.80
N PHE A 148 18.19 16.89 8.15
CA PHE A 148 17.39 16.51 6.99
C PHE A 148 18.26 16.11 5.80
N GLU A 149 19.37 16.81 5.56
CA GLU A 149 20.35 16.48 4.52
C GLU A 149 20.97 15.10 4.78
N HIS A 150 21.38 14.80 6.01
CA HIS A 150 21.86 13.47 6.39
C HIS A 150 20.81 12.37 6.23
N LEU A 151 19.57 12.63 6.67
CA LEU A 151 18.44 11.70 6.53
C LEU A 151 18.21 11.33 5.06
N VAL A 152 18.27 12.30 4.15
CA VAL A 152 18.09 12.07 2.72
C VAL A 152 19.17 11.14 2.16
N VAL A 153 20.42 11.33 2.57
CA VAL A 153 21.52 10.45 2.17
C VAL A 153 21.35 9.05 2.75
N ASP A 154 21.02 8.93 4.04
CA ASP A 154 20.77 7.64 4.69
C ASP A 154 19.63 6.87 3.99
N LEU A 155 18.57 7.59 3.59
CA LEU A 155 17.46 7.00 2.84
C LEU A 155 17.94 6.43 1.51
N LEU A 156 18.66 7.22 0.71
CA LEU A 156 19.17 6.76 -0.59
C LEU A 156 20.14 5.57 -0.46
N VAL A 157 20.98 5.55 0.57
CA VAL A 157 21.82 4.40 0.87
C VAL A 157 21.00 3.17 1.20
N LYS A 158 19.94 3.30 2.01
CA LYS A 158 19.02 2.20 2.31
C LYS A 158 18.24 1.72 1.09
N MET A 159 17.97 2.60 0.13
CA MET A 159 17.39 2.25 -1.16
C MET A 159 18.39 1.51 -2.10
N GLY A 160 19.66 1.45 -1.72
CA GLY A 160 20.71 0.71 -2.46
C GLY A 160 21.60 1.58 -3.34
N TYR A 161 21.48 2.90 -3.27
CA TYR A 161 22.44 3.82 -3.88
C TYR A 161 23.70 3.91 -3.02
N GLY A 162 24.83 4.39 -3.59
CA GLY A 162 26.06 4.65 -2.85
C GLY A 162 27.17 3.60 -3.00
N GLY A 163 26.94 2.52 -3.73
CA GLY A 163 27.98 1.52 -4.05
C GLY A 163 28.30 0.53 -2.92
N SER A 164 29.40 -0.23 -3.07
CA SER A 164 29.79 -1.32 -2.15
C SER A 164 30.83 -0.94 -1.09
N ASN A 165 31.37 0.26 -1.12
CA ASN A 165 32.36 0.70 -0.16
C ASN A 165 31.75 1.47 1.00
N SER A 166 32.23 1.24 2.23
CA SER A 166 31.91 2.03 3.41
C SER A 166 32.23 3.54 3.24
N ASP A 167 33.08 3.88 2.27
CA ASP A 167 33.41 5.25 1.89
C ASP A 167 32.44 5.85 0.85
N ALA A 168 31.54 5.06 0.30
CA ALA A 168 30.47 5.53 -0.60
C ALA A 168 29.38 6.31 0.16
N ALA A 169 29.32 6.18 1.45
CA ALA A 169 28.73 7.13 2.38
C ALA A 169 29.67 8.34 2.66
N GLN A 170 30.68 8.58 1.85
CA GLN A 170 31.16 9.93 1.71
C GLN A 170 30.01 10.72 1.08
N VAL A 171 29.08 11.11 1.96
CA VAL A 171 28.53 12.45 1.88
C VAL A 171 29.71 13.30 1.58
N THR A 172 30.01 13.40 0.28
CA THR A 172 31.05 14.28 -0.19
C THR A 172 30.69 15.58 0.45
N GLN A 173 31.57 16.02 1.33
CA GLN A 173 31.50 17.23 2.12
C GLN A 173 30.35 18.10 1.65
N LEU A 174 29.36 18.33 2.53
CA LEU A 174 28.32 19.32 2.32
C LEU A 174 28.99 20.53 1.67
N THR A 175 29.11 20.51 0.36
CA THR A 175 29.67 21.61 -0.36
C THR A 175 28.55 22.61 -0.44
N ASN A 176 28.71 23.68 0.29
CA ASN A 176 27.80 24.82 0.29
C ASN A 176 27.84 25.53 -1.09
N ASP A 177 28.07 24.76 -2.15
CA ASP A 177 28.32 25.23 -3.50
C ASP A 177 27.01 25.18 -4.32
N GLU A 178 26.46 26.38 -4.53
CA GLU A 178 25.45 26.72 -5.55
C GLU A 178 24.12 25.94 -5.50
N GLY A 179 23.77 25.31 -4.36
CA GLY A 179 22.48 24.61 -4.21
C GLY A 179 22.52 23.12 -4.46
N ILE A 180 23.69 22.47 -4.27
CA ILE A 180 23.87 21.03 -4.21
C ILE A 180 24.26 20.69 -2.77
N ASP A 181 23.45 19.85 -2.10
CA ASP A 181 23.66 19.50 -0.71
C ASP A 181 24.44 18.16 -0.56
N GLY A 182 24.58 17.38 -1.64
CA GLY A 182 25.33 16.14 -1.63
C GLY A 182 25.45 15.47 -2.99
N ILE A 183 26.31 14.46 -3.06
CA ILE A 183 26.49 13.62 -4.25
C ILE A 183 26.52 12.17 -3.78
N ILE A 184 25.77 11.30 -4.45
CA ILE A 184 25.77 9.86 -4.20
C ILE A 184 26.05 9.11 -5.51
N TYR A 185 26.75 7.98 -5.42
CA TYR A 185 26.94 7.12 -6.59
C TYR A 185 25.67 6.30 -6.88
N GLU A 186 25.31 6.19 -8.16
CA GLU A 186 24.15 5.40 -8.59
C GLU A 186 24.44 3.90 -8.52
N ASP A 187 25.63 3.50 -8.83
CA ASP A 187 26.05 2.10 -8.98
C ASP A 187 27.23 1.73 -8.08
N LYS A 188 27.44 0.41 -7.94
CA LYS A 188 28.52 -0.14 -7.10
C LYS A 188 29.92 0.17 -7.58
N LEU A 189 30.09 0.51 -8.85
CA LEU A 189 31.40 0.84 -9.46
C LEU A 189 31.71 2.33 -9.40
N GLY A 190 30.69 3.15 -9.06
CA GLY A 190 30.84 4.60 -9.01
C GLY A 190 30.96 5.28 -10.37
N LEU A 191 30.42 4.66 -11.42
CA LEU A 191 30.49 5.18 -12.79
C LEU A 191 29.60 6.40 -12.98
N ASP A 192 28.41 6.41 -12.35
CA ASP A 192 27.45 7.49 -12.43
C ASP A 192 27.22 8.15 -11.07
N LYS A 193 27.00 9.47 -11.10
CA LYS A 193 26.74 10.29 -9.91
C LYS A 193 25.34 10.89 -9.95
N ILE A 194 24.67 10.91 -8.81
CA ILE A 194 23.41 11.59 -8.58
C ILE A 194 23.67 12.75 -7.63
N TYR A 195 23.28 13.94 -8.04
CA TYR A 195 23.40 15.17 -7.26
C TYR A 195 22.12 15.40 -6.48
N LEU A 196 22.25 15.77 -5.20
CA LEU A 196 21.16 15.84 -4.24
C LEU A 196 20.95 17.28 -3.81
N GLN A 197 19.67 17.66 -3.69
CA GLN A 197 19.26 18.85 -2.97
C GLN A 197 18.09 18.53 -2.05
N ALA A 198 18.20 18.91 -0.78
CA ALA A 198 17.22 18.67 0.28
C ALA A 198 16.71 20.00 0.83
N LYS A 199 15.40 20.21 0.80
CA LYS A 199 14.78 21.46 1.30
C LYS A 199 13.69 21.14 2.33
N ARG A 200 14.01 21.35 3.60
CA ARG A 200 13.07 21.22 4.72
C ARG A 200 12.18 22.47 4.79
N TRP A 201 11.16 22.50 3.97
CA TRP A 201 10.23 23.63 3.85
C TRP A 201 8.78 23.23 4.16
N THR A 202 7.98 24.22 4.53
CA THR A 202 6.52 24.10 4.71
C THR A 202 5.76 24.54 3.48
N ASN A 203 6.30 25.52 2.74
CA ASN A 203 5.66 26.06 1.54
C ASN A 203 6.01 25.21 0.31
N PRO A 204 5.10 25.11 -0.69
CA PRO A 204 5.36 24.40 -1.92
C PRO A 204 6.60 24.93 -2.66
N VAL A 205 7.40 23.99 -3.20
CA VAL A 205 8.57 24.32 -4.02
C VAL A 205 8.11 24.73 -5.41
N GLY A 206 8.41 25.98 -5.77
CA GLY A 206 8.07 26.54 -7.08
C GLY A 206 9.12 26.29 -8.15
N ARG A 207 8.73 26.57 -9.42
CA ARG A 207 9.62 26.46 -10.59
C ARG A 207 10.98 27.18 -10.43
N PRO A 208 11.08 28.41 -9.87
CA PRO A 208 12.37 29.09 -9.77
C PRO A 208 13.44 28.32 -9.01
N VAL A 209 13.03 27.62 -7.94
CA VAL A 209 13.95 26.81 -7.12
C VAL A 209 14.48 25.60 -7.91
N ILE A 210 13.62 24.95 -8.67
CA ILE A 210 14.02 23.83 -9.53
C ILE A 210 14.90 24.29 -10.68
N GLN A 211 14.65 25.50 -11.21
CA GLN A 211 15.52 26.11 -12.23
C GLN A 211 16.92 26.37 -11.69
N GLN A 212 17.03 26.85 -10.44
CA GLN A 212 18.32 27.04 -9.79
C GLN A 212 19.07 25.72 -9.64
N PHE A 213 18.38 24.64 -9.16
CA PHE A 213 18.97 23.32 -9.06
C PHE A 213 19.43 22.75 -10.42
N ALA A 214 18.58 22.89 -11.46
CA ALA A 214 18.95 22.49 -12.82
C ALA A 214 20.17 23.25 -13.33
N GLY A 215 20.27 24.56 -13.03
CA GLY A 215 21.46 25.36 -13.35
C GLY A 215 22.71 24.87 -12.62
N ALA A 216 22.61 24.52 -11.34
CA ALA A 216 23.72 23.95 -10.57
C ALA A 216 24.19 22.61 -11.17
N LEU A 217 23.26 21.74 -11.60
CA LEU A 217 23.62 20.49 -12.30
C LEU A 217 24.39 20.75 -13.58
N VAL A 218 23.99 21.75 -14.37
CA VAL A 218 24.70 22.15 -15.60
C VAL A 218 26.11 22.64 -15.26
N GLY A 219 26.26 23.48 -14.24
CA GLY A 219 27.56 23.97 -13.76
C GLY A 219 28.54 22.85 -13.37
N GLN A 220 28.01 21.74 -12.86
CA GLN A 220 28.78 20.55 -12.47
C GLN A 220 28.88 19.50 -13.59
N ASN A 221 28.45 19.79 -14.80
CA ASN A 221 28.34 18.81 -15.91
C ASN A 221 27.54 17.56 -15.52
N ALA A 222 26.58 17.71 -14.60
CA ALA A 222 25.76 16.63 -14.09
C ALA A 222 24.51 16.41 -14.94
N THR A 223 24.14 15.14 -15.14
CA THR A 223 22.97 14.75 -15.92
C THR A 223 21.82 14.20 -15.05
N LYS A 224 22.12 13.85 -13.79
CA LYS A 224 21.16 13.21 -12.87
C LYS A 224 21.11 13.98 -11.55
N GLY A 225 19.89 14.26 -11.10
CA GLY A 225 19.68 14.93 -9.82
C GLY A 225 18.42 14.44 -9.11
N VAL A 226 18.44 14.50 -7.79
CA VAL A 226 17.26 14.24 -6.94
C VAL A 226 17.04 15.47 -6.06
N PHE A 227 15.85 16.04 -6.16
CA PHE A 227 15.42 17.15 -5.31
C PHE A 227 14.38 16.64 -4.34
N ILE A 228 14.65 16.74 -3.05
CA ILE A 228 13.77 16.22 -1.98
C ILE A 228 13.30 17.36 -1.11
N THR A 229 12.02 17.36 -0.78
CA THR A 229 11.44 18.35 0.14
C THR A 229 10.48 17.70 1.14
N THR A 230 10.33 18.31 2.29
CA THR A 230 9.26 17.97 3.25
C THR A 230 7.89 18.53 2.86
N SER A 231 7.83 19.39 1.85
CA SER A 231 6.63 20.02 1.33
C SER A 231 6.15 19.36 0.03
N THR A 232 5.44 20.11 -0.80
CA THR A 232 4.94 19.69 -2.11
C THR A 232 5.62 20.46 -3.23
N TYR A 233 5.38 20.08 -4.49
CA TYR A 233 5.82 20.82 -5.66
C TYR A 233 4.66 21.48 -6.37
N SER A 234 4.87 22.70 -6.87
CA SER A 234 3.91 23.35 -7.76
C SER A 234 3.80 22.59 -9.09
N LYS A 235 2.66 22.75 -9.77
CA LYS A 235 2.46 22.16 -11.10
C LYS A 235 3.51 22.66 -12.12
N GLU A 236 3.88 23.93 -12.01
CA GLU A 236 4.90 24.56 -12.87
C GLU A 236 6.29 23.98 -12.63
N ALA A 237 6.62 23.62 -11.38
CA ALA A 237 7.88 22.93 -11.05
C ALA A 237 7.94 21.55 -11.68
N ARG A 238 6.87 20.74 -11.54
CA ARG A 238 6.77 19.40 -12.14
C ARG A 238 6.83 19.46 -13.68
N ASN A 239 6.09 20.37 -14.29
CA ASN A 239 6.08 20.57 -15.76
C ASN A 239 7.47 21.01 -16.28
N TYR A 240 8.18 21.83 -15.52
CA TYR A 240 9.52 22.30 -15.92
C TYR A 240 10.50 21.13 -16.00
N VAL A 241 10.51 20.25 -15.01
CA VAL A 241 11.39 19.06 -14.99
C VAL A 241 11.14 18.14 -16.18
N ALA A 242 9.88 17.96 -16.57
CA ALA A 242 9.51 17.11 -17.70
C ALA A 242 10.10 17.58 -19.06
N GLY A 243 10.47 18.84 -19.17
CA GLY A 243 11.06 19.43 -20.38
C GLY A 243 12.59 19.53 -20.40
N LEU A 244 13.28 19.04 -19.35
CA LEU A 244 14.74 19.13 -19.24
C LEU A 244 15.46 17.94 -19.89
N HIS A 245 16.70 18.18 -20.33
CA HIS A 245 17.59 17.10 -20.73
C HIS A 245 18.16 16.32 -19.53
N GLN A 246 18.40 17.01 -18.42
CA GLN A 246 18.79 16.42 -17.15
C GLN A 246 17.65 15.58 -16.58
N LYS A 247 17.97 14.40 -16.05
CA LYS A 247 17.01 13.57 -15.33
C LYS A 247 16.93 14.04 -13.87
N ILE A 248 15.92 14.82 -13.56
CA ILE A 248 15.66 15.29 -12.20
C ILE A 248 14.46 14.55 -11.64
N VAL A 249 14.64 13.87 -10.51
CA VAL A 249 13.56 13.25 -9.73
C VAL A 249 13.16 14.21 -8.63
N LEU A 250 11.87 14.45 -8.49
CA LEU A 250 11.28 15.27 -7.44
C LEU A 250 10.58 14.35 -6.43
N ILE A 251 11.03 14.36 -5.17
CA ILE A 251 10.45 13.59 -4.07
C ILE A 251 9.83 14.58 -3.09
N ASP A 252 8.51 14.56 -2.98
CA ASP A 252 7.77 15.41 -2.03
C ASP A 252 7.66 14.76 -0.64
N GLY A 253 7.11 15.51 0.34
CA GLY A 253 7.02 15.03 1.72
C GLY A 253 6.23 13.74 1.88
N SER A 254 5.19 13.54 1.07
CA SER A 254 4.40 12.30 1.11
C SER A 254 5.18 11.10 0.58
N GLU A 255 5.89 11.28 -0.54
CA GLU A 255 6.76 10.24 -1.12
C GLU A 255 7.96 9.95 -0.21
N LEU A 256 8.56 11.00 0.37
CA LEU A 256 9.64 10.87 1.35
C LEU A 256 9.22 9.98 2.53
N ALA A 257 8.09 10.27 3.17
CA ALA A 257 7.60 9.50 4.31
C ALA A 257 7.31 8.04 3.93
N LYS A 258 6.75 7.78 2.73
CA LYS A 258 6.53 6.43 2.22
C LYS A 258 7.84 5.66 2.05
N TYR A 259 8.85 6.26 1.42
CA TYR A 259 10.16 5.63 1.28
C TYR A 259 10.83 5.40 2.63
N MET A 260 10.74 6.34 3.57
CA MET A 260 11.28 6.15 4.92
C MET A 260 10.66 4.93 5.61
N ILE A 261 9.34 4.73 5.48
CA ILE A 261 8.65 3.56 6.02
C ILE A 261 9.08 2.28 5.30
N GLU A 262 9.12 2.29 3.98
CA GLU A 262 9.47 1.14 3.14
C GLU A 262 10.91 0.64 3.42
N TYR A 263 11.85 1.57 3.53
CA TYR A 263 13.27 1.26 3.75
C TYR A 263 13.70 1.30 5.22
N ASN A 264 12.75 1.38 6.15
CA ASN A 264 12.99 1.41 7.60
C ASN A 264 13.95 2.53 8.04
N VAL A 265 13.79 3.73 7.51
CA VAL A 265 14.52 4.93 7.94
C VAL A 265 13.68 5.71 8.94
N GLY A 266 14.19 5.91 10.16
CA GLY A 266 13.47 6.58 11.25
C GLY A 266 12.29 5.80 11.82
N VAL A 267 12.09 4.55 11.40
CA VAL A 267 11.04 3.65 11.89
C VAL A 267 11.60 2.27 12.23
N SER A 268 10.86 1.52 13.05
CA SER A 268 11.16 0.12 13.37
C SER A 268 9.91 -0.75 13.27
N VAL A 269 10.09 -2.02 12.90
CA VAL A 269 8.97 -2.97 12.80
C VAL A 269 8.44 -3.27 14.20
N LYS A 270 7.19 -2.89 14.48
CA LYS A 270 6.51 -3.16 15.74
C LYS A 270 5.89 -4.56 15.76
N LYS A 271 5.28 -4.99 14.65
CA LYS A 271 4.60 -6.29 14.54
C LYS A 271 4.47 -6.70 13.07
N VAL A 272 4.60 -8.00 12.82
CA VAL A 272 4.36 -8.62 11.51
C VAL A 272 3.11 -9.48 11.58
N TYR A 273 2.23 -9.35 10.60
CA TYR A 273 1.03 -10.17 10.47
C TYR A 273 1.16 -11.06 9.23
N GLU A 274 1.14 -12.38 9.45
CA GLU A 274 1.15 -13.35 8.36
C GLU A 274 -0.27 -13.82 8.05
N VAL A 275 -0.70 -13.67 6.80
CA VAL A 275 -1.96 -14.24 6.31
C VAL A 275 -1.66 -15.56 5.62
N LYS A 276 -2.16 -16.67 6.20
CA LYS A 276 -1.94 -18.03 5.67
C LYS A 276 -3.18 -18.51 4.91
N ARG A 277 -2.96 -19.35 3.92
CA ARG A 277 -3.99 -20.08 3.18
C ARG A 277 -3.78 -21.58 3.34
N ILE A 278 -4.83 -22.36 3.09
CA ILE A 278 -4.69 -23.83 3.02
C ILE A 278 -3.83 -24.15 1.80
N ASP A 279 -2.79 -24.95 2.02
CA ASP A 279 -2.02 -25.58 0.95
C ASP A 279 -2.77 -26.85 0.56
N ASN A 280 -3.46 -26.79 -0.60
CA ASN A 280 -4.27 -27.92 -1.03
C ASN A 280 -3.40 -29.10 -1.51
N ASP A 281 -2.21 -28.82 -2.03
CA ASP A 281 -1.30 -29.84 -2.55
C ASP A 281 -0.78 -30.75 -1.41
N TYR A 282 -0.71 -30.21 -0.19
CA TYR A 282 -0.36 -31.00 1.02
C TYR A 282 -1.42 -32.07 1.35
N PHE A 283 -2.67 -31.88 0.94
CA PHE A 283 -3.79 -32.79 1.25
C PHE A 283 -4.18 -33.68 0.07
N GLU A 284 -3.43 -33.63 -1.05
CA GLU A 284 -3.60 -34.51 -2.20
C GLU A 284 -2.59 -35.66 -2.10
N GLU A 285 -3.10 -36.92 -1.96
CA GLU A 285 -2.34 -38.15 -2.13
C GLU A 285 -2.39 -38.64 -3.59
#